data_3f89d03ce8d2489c34362f1900a9a87d
#
_entry.id   3f89d03ce8d2489c34362f1900a9a87d
#
_cell.length_a   1.000
_cell.length_b   1.000
_cell.length_c   1.000
_cell.angle_alpha   90.00
_cell.angle_beta   90.00
_cell.angle_gamma   90.00
#
_symmetry.space_group_name_H-M   'P 1'
#
loop_
_entity.id
_entity.type
_entity.pdbx_description
1 polymer ?
#
loop_
_entity_poly.entity_id
_entity_poly.type
_entity_poly.pdbx_seq_one_letter_code
_entity_poly.pdbx_strand_id
1 'polypeptide(L)'
;EAVRLGACDYILKPVDADDVERAVRRAAAPLDAQRQLEELARAGHPDDDESENADKVSLMMSKVKDYLQHNYMYEISLDSVSEILNISPSYFSVAFKRAFGVNFLDYLTELRIQAACELLKDPLRSSAEVAGMVGYESASYFTRIFKKKTGMTPTEYRRQLKGTDHR
;
A
#
# COMPACT_ATOMS: atom_id res chain seq x y z
N GLU A 1 8.55 19.44 -7.34
CA GLU A 1 8.15 20.82 -6.94
C GLU A 1 6.63 20.99 -6.98
N ALA A 2 5.91 20.47 -8.02
CA ALA A 2 4.46 20.59 -8.16
C ALA A 2 3.68 19.92 -7.00
N VAL A 3 4.14 18.79 -6.48
CA VAL A 3 3.52 18.07 -5.35
C VAL A 3 3.59 18.88 -4.06
N ARG A 4 4.65 19.67 -3.86
CA ARG A 4 4.76 20.60 -2.71
C ARG A 4 3.75 21.76 -2.74
N LEU A 5 3.14 22.02 -3.89
CA LEU A 5 2.13 23.06 -4.11
C LEU A 5 0.69 22.52 -4.08
N GLY A 6 0.48 21.28 -3.61
CA GLY A 6 -0.86 20.69 -3.47
C GLY A 6 -1.41 20.06 -4.75
N ALA A 7 -0.59 19.82 -5.77
CA ALA A 7 -1.00 19.05 -6.94
C ALA A 7 -1.07 17.56 -6.60
N CYS A 8 -2.19 16.91 -6.91
CA CYS A 8 -2.39 15.48 -6.65
C CYS A 8 -1.53 14.59 -7.55
N ASP A 9 -1.21 15.04 -8.77
CA ASP A 9 -0.35 14.33 -9.72
C ASP A 9 0.13 15.27 -10.85
N TYR A 10 1.10 14.83 -11.65
CA TYR A 10 1.55 15.52 -12.86
C TYR A 10 1.75 14.51 -13.99
N ILE A 11 1.43 14.95 -15.21
CA ILE A 11 1.57 14.14 -16.43
C ILE A 11 2.57 14.84 -17.34
N LEU A 12 3.60 14.11 -17.76
CA LEU A 12 4.59 14.61 -18.72
C LEU A 12 4.05 14.50 -20.15
N LYS A 13 4.30 15.52 -20.97
CA LYS A 13 3.97 15.46 -22.39
C LYS A 13 5.00 14.61 -23.17
N PRO A 14 4.58 13.78 -24.14
CA PRO A 14 3.24 13.62 -24.67
C PRO A 14 2.30 12.86 -23.72
N VAL A 15 1.02 13.27 -23.67
CA VAL A 15 0.00 12.72 -22.77
C VAL A 15 -0.79 11.67 -23.56
N ASP A 16 -0.84 10.43 -23.07
CA ASP A 16 -1.76 9.43 -23.59
C ASP A 16 -2.96 9.20 -22.64
N ALA A 17 -3.97 8.50 -23.14
CA ALA A 17 -5.21 8.25 -22.39
C ALA A 17 -4.94 7.42 -21.11
N ASP A 18 -3.97 6.51 -21.14
CA ASP A 18 -3.62 5.65 -20.02
C ASP A 18 -2.92 6.43 -18.91
N ASP A 19 -2.12 7.45 -19.25
CA ASP A 19 -1.48 8.34 -18.28
C ASP A 19 -2.52 9.20 -17.54
N VAL A 20 -3.52 9.71 -18.27
CA VAL A 20 -4.64 10.46 -17.69
C VAL A 20 -5.47 9.56 -16.77
N GLU A 21 -5.83 8.36 -17.22
CA GLU A 21 -6.60 7.42 -16.41
C GLU A 21 -5.87 7.03 -15.14
N ARG A 22 -4.56 6.79 -15.21
CA ARG A 22 -3.73 6.49 -14.04
C ARG A 22 -3.64 7.67 -13.06
N ALA A 23 -3.51 8.90 -13.56
CA ALA A 23 -3.49 10.09 -12.72
C ALA A 23 -4.85 10.34 -12.06
N VAL A 24 -5.95 10.16 -12.78
CA VAL A 24 -7.32 10.27 -12.24
C VAL A 24 -7.58 9.19 -11.18
N ARG A 25 -7.19 7.95 -11.43
CA ARG A 25 -7.32 6.87 -10.45
C ARG A 25 -6.50 7.14 -9.20
N ARG A 26 -5.27 7.68 -9.31
CA ARG A 26 -4.45 8.08 -8.15
C ARG A 26 -5.08 9.22 -7.36
N ALA A 27 -5.73 10.15 -8.02
CA ALA A 27 -6.40 11.28 -7.37
C ALA A 27 -7.74 10.89 -6.72
N ALA A 28 -8.49 9.95 -7.30
CA ALA A 28 -9.82 9.55 -6.83
C ALA A 28 -9.77 8.44 -5.76
N ALA A 29 -8.81 7.53 -5.83
CA ALA A 29 -8.72 6.38 -4.92
C ALA A 29 -8.55 6.76 -3.43
N PRO A 30 -7.82 7.82 -3.04
CA PRO A 30 -7.78 8.25 -1.64
C PRO A 30 -9.14 8.65 -1.08
N LEU A 31 -10.01 9.26 -1.90
CA LEU A 31 -11.32 9.74 -1.48
C LEU A 31 -12.33 8.60 -1.23
N ASP A 32 -12.36 7.60 -2.10
CA ASP A 32 -13.26 6.44 -1.94
C ASP A 32 -12.81 5.53 -0.79
N ALA A 33 -11.50 5.37 -0.66
CA ALA A 33 -10.89 4.61 0.41
C ALA A 33 -11.06 5.30 1.77
N GLN A 34 -10.93 6.61 1.83
CA GLN A 34 -11.19 7.40 3.01
C GLN A 34 -12.65 7.29 3.44
N ARG A 35 -13.61 7.34 2.52
CA ARG A 35 -15.03 7.12 2.80
C ARG A 35 -15.31 5.75 3.42
N GLN A 36 -14.70 4.69 2.88
CA GLN A 36 -14.86 3.34 3.41
C GLN A 36 -14.33 3.20 4.85
N LEU A 37 -13.21 3.86 5.17
CA LEU A 37 -12.67 3.90 6.53
C LEU A 37 -13.48 4.80 7.46
N GLU A 38 -14.01 5.94 6.98
CA GLU A 38 -14.89 6.82 7.75
C GLU A 38 -16.24 6.17 8.08
N GLU A 39 -16.80 5.37 7.17
CA GLU A 39 -17.99 4.55 7.44
C GLU A 39 -17.74 3.52 8.54
N LEU A 40 -16.53 3.01 8.63
CA LEU A 40 -16.07 2.11 9.67
C LEU A 40 -15.91 2.78 11.03
N ALA A 41 -15.32 3.98 11.05
CA ALA A 41 -15.15 4.77 12.26
C ALA A 41 -16.50 5.13 12.92
N ARG A 42 -17.55 5.30 12.08
CA ARG A 42 -18.91 5.55 12.56
C ARG A 42 -19.60 4.32 13.18
N ALA A 43 -19.11 3.11 12.88
CA ALA A 43 -19.70 1.85 13.33
C ALA A 43 -19.13 1.32 14.66
N GLY A 44 -18.10 1.95 15.24
CA GLY A 44 -17.45 1.44 16.44
C GLY A 44 -16.76 2.47 17.30
N HIS A 45 -17.32 2.82 18.46
CA HIS A 45 -16.61 3.50 19.53
C HIS A 45 -16.09 2.43 20.53
N PRO A 46 -14.86 2.56 21.09
CA PRO A 46 -14.21 1.51 21.90
C PRO A 46 -14.73 1.37 23.35
N ASP A 47 -15.83 2.00 23.72
CA ASP A 47 -16.30 2.07 25.11
C ASP A 47 -17.37 1.02 25.52
N ASP A 48 -17.68 0.04 24.64
CA ASP A 48 -18.66 -1.00 24.95
C ASP A 48 -18.02 -2.35 25.24
N ASP A 49 -18.61 -3.09 26.18
CA ASP A 49 -18.37 -4.43 26.72
C ASP A 49 -17.28 -5.31 26.04
N GLU A 50 -16.37 -5.92 26.81
CA GLU A 50 -15.14 -6.61 26.30
C GLU A 50 -15.38 -7.70 25.24
N SER A 51 -16.55 -8.34 25.21
CA SER A 51 -16.87 -9.40 24.26
C SER A 51 -17.35 -8.86 22.90
N GLU A 52 -18.20 -7.85 22.88
CA GLU A 52 -18.60 -7.14 21.65
C GLU A 52 -17.45 -6.33 21.02
N ASN A 53 -16.54 -5.87 21.87
CA ASN A 53 -15.37 -5.10 21.44
C ASN A 53 -14.36 -5.95 20.61
N ALA A 54 -14.18 -7.24 20.96
CA ALA A 54 -13.29 -8.13 20.23
C ALA A 54 -13.76 -8.38 18.79
N ASP A 55 -15.06 -8.57 18.58
CA ASP A 55 -15.63 -8.77 17.25
C ASP A 55 -15.61 -7.47 16.43
N LYS A 56 -15.88 -6.32 17.03
CA LYS A 56 -15.78 -5.00 16.38
C LYS A 56 -14.35 -4.70 15.94
N VAL A 57 -13.36 -4.97 16.80
CA VAL A 57 -11.93 -4.80 16.47
C VAL A 57 -11.50 -5.75 15.36
N SER A 58 -11.94 -7.00 15.39
CA SER A 58 -11.66 -7.99 14.35
C SER A 58 -12.22 -7.56 13.00
N LEU A 59 -13.46 -7.10 12.96
CA LEU A 59 -14.09 -6.58 11.75
C LEU A 59 -13.38 -5.32 11.24
N MET A 60 -13.01 -4.39 12.13
CA MET A 60 -12.25 -3.20 11.78
C MET A 60 -10.90 -3.57 11.15
N MET A 61 -10.17 -4.50 11.76
CA MET A 61 -8.87 -4.95 11.23
C MET A 61 -9.01 -5.67 9.90
N SER A 62 -10.06 -6.47 9.69
CA SER A 62 -10.36 -7.09 8.39
C SER A 62 -10.51 -6.02 7.28
N LYS A 63 -11.28 -4.98 7.54
CA LYS A 63 -11.49 -3.91 6.58
C LYS A 63 -10.23 -3.05 6.34
N VAL A 64 -9.42 -2.83 7.39
CA VAL A 64 -8.09 -2.22 7.23
C VAL A 64 -7.20 -3.07 6.31
N LYS A 65 -7.24 -4.39 6.45
CA LYS A 65 -6.54 -5.30 5.56
C LYS A 65 -7.00 -5.14 4.11
N ASP A 66 -8.30 -5.16 3.87
CA ASP A 66 -8.87 -5.01 2.53
C ASP A 66 -8.50 -3.64 1.94
N TYR A 67 -8.56 -2.58 2.75
CA TYR A 67 -8.09 -1.26 2.35
C TYR A 67 -6.62 -1.25 1.92
N LEU A 68 -5.73 -1.83 2.71
CA LEU A 68 -4.31 -1.90 2.39
C LEU A 68 -4.04 -2.70 1.12
N GLN A 69 -4.75 -3.81 0.89
CA GLN A 69 -4.60 -4.65 -0.30
C GLN A 69 -4.99 -3.92 -1.59
N HIS A 70 -5.96 -3.01 -1.53
CA HIS A 70 -6.41 -2.25 -2.71
C HIS A 70 -5.66 -0.91 -2.90
N ASN A 71 -5.00 -0.41 -1.84
CA ASN A 71 -4.43 0.93 -1.83
C ASN A 71 -2.92 0.99 -1.54
N TYR A 72 -2.22 -0.15 -1.45
CA TYR A 72 -0.79 -0.19 -1.08
C TYR A 72 0.11 0.68 -1.95
N MET A 73 -0.29 1.01 -3.18
CA MET A 73 0.46 1.85 -4.10
C MET A 73 0.44 3.34 -3.72
N TYR A 74 -0.47 3.76 -2.85
CA TYR A 74 -0.58 5.14 -2.40
C TYR A 74 0.24 5.40 -1.14
N GLU A 75 0.39 6.68 -0.79
CA GLU A 75 1.02 7.07 0.47
C GLU A 75 0.06 6.76 1.62
N ILE A 76 0.38 5.72 2.38
CA ILE A 76 -0.37 5.29 3.56
C ILE A 76 0.56 5.27 4.75
N SER A 77 0.21 6.00 5.80
CA SER A 77 0.92 6.01 7.08
C SER A 77 0.04 5.41 8.19
N LEU A 78 0.69 4.97 9.26
CA LEU A 78 0.00 4.52 10.47
C LEU A 78 -0.86 5.65 11.05
N ASP A 79 -0.34 6.89 11.03
CA ASP A 79 -1.03 8.06 11.57
C ASP A 79 -2.27 8.38 10.74
N SER A 80 -2.18 8.37 9.40
CA SER A 80 -3.33 8.65 8.54
C SER A 80 -4.46 7.64 8.71
N VAL A 81 -4.14 6.34 8.84
CA VAL A 81 -5.15 5.31 9.08
C VAL A 81 -5.77 5.46 10.48
N SER A 82 -4.96 5.75 11.51
CA SER A 82 -5.44 5.96 12.87
C SER A 82 -6.39 7.15 12.98
N GLU A 83 -6.05 8.26 12.29
CA GLU A 83 -6.86 9.47 12.23
C GLU A 83 -8.23 9.19 11.59
N ILE A 84 -8.25 8.50 10.46
CA ILE A 84 -9.48 8.11 9.76
C ILE A 84 -10.36 7.22 10.64
N LEU A 85 -9.76 6.28 11.36
CA LEU A 85 -10.47 5.37 12.27
C LEU A 85 -10.87 6.05 13.61
N ASN A 86 -10.45 7.30 13.83
CA ASN A 86 -10.66 8.05 15.07
C ASN A 86 -10.16 7.29 16.32
N ILE A 87 -9.01 6.65 16.21
CA ILE A 87 -8.33 5.94 17.29
C ILE A 87 -6.89 6.43 17.43
N SER A 88 -6.27 6.22 18.60
CA SER A 88 -4.88 6.64 18.78
C SER A 88 -3.93 5.76 17.96
N PRO A 89 -2.83 6.33 17.41
CA PRO A 89 -1.79 5.56 16.70
C PRO A 89 -1.23 4.40 17.51
N SER A 90 -1.08 4.60 18.82
CA SER A 90 -0.59 3.57 19.74
C SER A 90 -1.57 2.39 19.84
N TYR A 91 -2.87 2.67 20.00
CA TYR A 91 -3.90 1.64 20.03
C TYR A 91 -3.97 0.89 18.72
N PHE A 92 -4.00 1.61 17.57
CA PHE A 92 -3.99 1.00 16.25
C PHE A 92 -2.79 0.08 16.05
N SER A 93 -1.58 0.52 16.40
CA SER A 93 -0.36 -0.28 16.27
C SER A 93 -0.44 -1.61 17.03
N VAL A 94 -0.93 -1.56 18.28
CA VAL A 94 -1.10 -2.76 19.13
C VAL A 94 -2.18 -3.69 18.57
N ALA A 95 -3.35 -3.14 18.20
CA ALA A 95 -4.46 -3.90 17.65
C ALA A 95 -4.07 -4.54 16.31
N PHE A 96 -3.39 -3.82 15.43
CA PHE A 96 -2.90 -4.33 14.15
C PHE A 96 -1.91 -5.49 14.33
N LYS A 97 -0.91 -5.31 15.21
CA LYS A 97 0.07 -6.36 15.49
C LYS A 97 -0.58 -7.59 16.13
N ARG A 98 -1.59 -7.41 17.00
CA ARG A 98 -2.35 -8.51 17.59
C ARG A 98 -3.16 -9.27 16.53
N ALA A 99 -3.77 -8.58 15.58
CA ALA A 99 -4.60 -9.17 14.52
C ALA A 99 -3.78 -9.90 13.45
N PHE A 100 -2.63 -9.34 13.04
CA PHE A 100 -1.85 -9.84 11.88
C PHE A 100 -0.49 -10.44 12.23
N GLY A 101 -0.05 -10.39 13.51
CA GLY A 101 1.23 -10.92 13.96
C GLY A 101 2.44 -10.07 13.59
N VAL A 102 2.28 -9.05 12.74
CA VAL A 102 3.35 -8.17 12.24
C VAL A 102 2.96 -6.71 12.41
N ASN A 103 3.93 -5.80 12.43
CA ASN A 103 3.62 -4.38 12.47
C ASN A 103 3.08 -3.87 11.13
N PHE A 104 2.40 -2.72 11.17
CA PHE A 104 1.75 -2.08 10.03
C PHE A 104 2.71 -1.82 8.85
N LEU A 105 3.89 -1.25 9.12
CA LEU A 105 4.86 -0.92 8.07
C LEU A 105 5.45 -2.16 7.41
N ASP A 106 5.70 -3.22 8.19
CA ASP A 106 6.19 -4.49 7.65
C ASP A 106 5.13 -5.17 6.78
N TYR A 107 3.86 -5.11 7.19
CA TYR A 107 2.73 -5.63 6.42
C TYR A 107 2.57 -4.89 5.09
N LEU A 108 2.54 -3.56 5.11
CA LEU A 108 2.45 -2.73 3.89
C LEU A 108 3.66 -2.96 2.97
N THR A 109 4.86 -3.08 3.54
CA THR A 109 6.07 -3.41 2.78
C THR A 109 5.92 -4.76 2.08
N GLU A 110 5.41 -5.77 2.78
CA GLU A 110 5.22 -7.11 2.22
C GLU A 110 4.23 -7.09 1.04
N LEU A 111 3.09 -6.40 1.18
CA LEU A 111 2.13 -6.22 0.09
C LEU A 111 2.78 -5.58 -1.14
N ARG A 112 3.55 -4.52 -0.95
CA ARG A 112 4.26 -3.83 -2.03
C ARG A 112 5.28 -4.72 -2.73
N ILE A 113 6.03 -5.52 -1.96
CA ILE A 113 7.03 -6.44 -2.52
C ILE A 113 6.37 -7.59 -3.27
N GLN A 114 5.28 -8.15 -2.76
CA GLN A 114 4.52 -9.18 -3.47
C GLN A 114 3.98 -8.67 -4.81
N ALA A 115 3.38 -7.47 -4.81
CA ALA A 115 2.92 -6.84 -6.04
C ALA A 115 4.09 -6.55 -7.01
N ALA A 116 5.24 -6.10 -6.50
CA ALA A 116 6.42 -5.87 -7.32
C ALA A 116 6.93 -7.16 -7.97
N CYS A 117 6.91 -8.30 -7.27
CA CYS A 117 7.28 -9.60 -7.83
C CYS A 117 6.40 -9.98 -9.03
N GLU A 118 5.09 -9.72 -8.94
CA GLU A 118 4.16 -9.97 -10.06
C GLU A 118 4.42 -9.02 -11.23
N LEU A 119 4.59 -7.72 -10.98
CA LEU A 119 4.87 -6.72 -12.01
C LEU A 119 6.21 -6.94 -12.70
N LEU A 120 7.22 -7.50 -12.02
CA LEU A 120 8.53 -7.80 -12.57
C LEU A 120 8.52 -8.98 -13.56
N LYS A 121 7.45 -9.76 -13.63
CA LYS A 121 7.26 -10.80 -14.65
C LYS A 121 7.12 -10.21 -16.06
N ASP A 122 6.60 -8.98 -16.15
CA ASP A 122 6.50 -8.23 -17.40
C ASP A 122 7.89 -7.71 -17.82
N PRO A 123 8.46 -8.19 -18.94
CA PRO A 123 9.79 -7.78 -19.40
C PRO A 123 9.84 -6.32 -19.89
N LEU A 124 8.69 -5.75 -20.25
CA LEU A 124 8.60 -4.39 -20.78
C LEU A 124 8.72 -3.31 -19.70
N ARG A 125 8.46 -3.65 -18.43
CA ARG A 125 8.53 -2.71 -17.31
C ARG A 125 9.92 -2.63 -16.74
N SER A 126 10.47 -1.45 -16.59
CA SER A 126 11.72 -1.23 -15.86
C SER A 126 11.53 -1.42 -14.35
N SER A 127 12.61 -1.69 -13.62
CA SER A 127 12.55 -1.77 -12.14
C SER A 127 12.18 -0.44 -11.49
N ALA A 128 12.48 0.69 -12.15
CA ALA A 128 12.12 2.02 -11.66
C ALA A 128 10.62 2.29 -11.84
N GLU A 129 10.02 1.89 -12.97
CA GLU A 129 8.58 1.95 -13.17
C GLU A 129 7.83 1.07 -12.16
N VAL A 130 8.29 -0.17 -11.95
CA VAL A 130 7.71 -1.05 -10.94
C VAL A 130 7.78 -0.43 -9.54
N ALA A 131 8.90 0.21 -9.17
CA ALA A 131 9.01 0.92 -7.90
C ALA A 131 7.90 1.97 -7.73
N GLY A 132 7.69 2.82 -8.73
CA GLY A 132 6.62 3.83 -8.72
C GLY A 132 5.22 3.21 -8.64
N MET A 133 4.98 2.13 -9.39
CA MET A 133 3.68 1.43 -9.42
C MET A 133 3.30 0.80 -8.08
N VAL A 134 4.28 0.41 -7.26
CA VAL A 134 4.03 -0.19 -5.94
C VAL A 134 4.21 0.80 -4.78
N GLY A 135 4.26 2.11 -5.07
CA GLY A 135 4.23 3.17 -4.06
C GLY A 135 5.59 3.54 -3.47
N TYR A 136 6.69 3.35 -4.20
CA TYR A 136 8.01 3.87 -3.81
C TYR A 136 8.41 5.04 -4.71
N GLU A 137 8.65 6.19 -4.12
CA GLU A 137 9.15 7.38 -4.83
C GLU A 137 10.60 7.21 -5.30
N SER A 138 11.42 6.47 -4.52
CA SER A 138 12.84 6.25 -4.82
C SER A 138 13.08 4.81 -5.28
N ALA A 139 13.49 4.65 -6.55
CA ALA A 139 13.89 3.36 -7.11
C ALA A 139 15.09 2.73 -6.38
N SER A 140 16.01 3.56 -5.85
CA SER A 140 17.16 3.10 -5.07
C SER A 140 16.72 2.55 -3.72
N TYR A 141 15.79 3.23 -3.03
CA TYR A 141 15.21 2.76 -1.78
C TYR A 141 14.43 1.46 -2.00
N PHE A 142 13.59 1.41 -3.03
CA PHE A 142 12.87 0.19 -3.44
C PHE A 142 13.83 -0.98 -3.65
N THR A 143 14.91 -0.81 -4.43
CA THR A 143 15.89 -1.87 -4.70
C THR A 143 16.48 -2.44 -3.42
N ARG A 144 16.80 -1.58 -2.45
CA ARG A 144 17.34 -1.98 -1.14
C ARG A 144 16.31 -2.79 -0.33
N ILE A 145 15.06 -2.33 -0.27
CA ILE A 145 13.99 -3.02 0.46
C ILE A 145 13.64 -4.34 -0.23
N PHE A 146 13.53 -4.35 -1.55
CA PHE A 146 13.26 -5.56 -2.33
C PHE A 146 14.33 -6.62 -2.07
N LYS A 147 15.63 -6.24 -2.14
CA LYS A 147 16.72 -7.15 -1.83
C LYS A 147 16.69 -7.66 -0.39
N LYS A 148 16.35 -6.80 0.57
CA LYS A 148 16.21 -7.20 1.99
C LYS A 148 15.12 -8.25 2.18
N LYS A 149 14.00 -8.15 1.44
CA LYS A 149 12.84 -9.03 1.57
C LYS A 149 12.96 -10.31 0.75
N THR A 150 13.54 -10.25 -0.46
CA THR A 150 13.60 -11.39 -1.40
C THR A 150 14.98 -12.04 -1.50
N GLY A 151 16.02 -11.43 -0.92
CA GLY A 151 17.41 -11.90 -1.01
C GLY A 151 18.14 -11.43 -2.28
N MET A 152 17.45 -10.87 -3.27
CA MET A 152 18.03 -10.45 -4.55
C MET A 152 17.48 -9.09 -5.01
N THR A 153 18.21 -8.40 -5.89
CA THR A 153 17.74 -7.16 -6.52
C THR A 153 16.61 -7.45 -7.51
N PRO A 154 15.75 -6.44 -7.85
CA PRO A 154 14.70 -6.62 -8.85
C PRO A 154 15.22 -7.13 -10.21
N THR A 155 16.40 -6.70 -10.61
CA THR A 155 17.05 -7.14 -11.86
C THR A 155 17.50 -8.59 -11.79
N GLU A 156 18.07 -9.03 -10.68
CA GLU A 156 18.46 -10.43 -10.44
C GLU A 156 17.22 -11.32 -10.39
N TYR A 157 16.17 -10.89 -9.70
CA TYR A 157 14.88 -11.57 -9.63
C TYR A 157 14.30 -11.83 -11.04
N ARG A 158 14.22 -10.79 -11.88
CA ARG A 158 13.76 -10.92 -13.27
C ARG A 158 14.62 -11.87 -14.09
N ARG A 159 15.94 -11.84 -13.92
CA ARG A 159 16.85 -12.76 -14.63
C ARG A 159 16.60 -14.20 -14.23
N GLN A 160 16.32 -14.47 -12.98
CA GLN A 160 15.99 -15.81 -12.48
C GLN A 160 14.68 -16.32 -13.09
N LEU A 161 13.64 -15.48 -13.21
CA LEU A 161 12.37 -15.85 -13.85
C LEU A 161 12.58 -16.32 -15.31
N LYS A 162 13.43 -15.61 -16.07
CA LYS A 162 13.75 -15.99 -17.47
C LYS A 162 14.55 -17.30 -17.58
N GLY A 163 15.32 -17.64 -16.55
CA GLY A 163 16.10 -18.88 -16.52
C GLY A 163 15.28 -20.14 -16.18
N THR A 164 14.09 -19.98 -15.62
CA THR A 164 13.20 -21.08 -15.21
C THR A 164 12.27 -21.53 -16.37
N ASP A 165 12.11 -20.70 -17.40
CA ASP A 165 11.18 -20.92 -18.53
C ASP A 165 11.81 -21.76 -19.68
N HIS A 166 13.04 -22.24 -19.50
CA HIS A 166 13.80 -23.01 -20.51
C HIS A 166 14.09 -24.46 -20.06
N ARG A 167 13.23 -25.04 -19.20
CA ARG A 167 13.29 -26.49 -18.91
C ARG A 167 12.02 -27.20 -19.23
#